data_91a3a7c6b286f74334f6d722fe837c0a
#
_entry.id   91a3a7c6b286f74334f6d722fe837c0a
#
_cell.length_a   1.000
_cell.length_b   1.000
_cell.length_c   1.000
_cell.angle_alpha   90.00
_cell.angle_beta   90.00
_cell.angle_gamma   90.00
#
_symmetry.space_group_name_H-M   'P 1'
#
loop_
_entity.id
_entity.type
_entity.pdbx_description
1 polymer ?
#
loop_
_entity_poly.entity_id
_entity_poly.type
_entity_poly.pdbx_seq_one_letter_code
_entity_poly.pdbx_strand_id
1 'polypeptide(L)'
;MDHTDAIDAFIEAANTTDAERRADLLARALARDVVFWSPLGRGEGRGSVEDFITQVVQGHPAGPCRLVRTTGVDAPGEWARFGWSYVDAAGRTLLSGVDVAHVTPDGDIDEIVVFAGELA
;
A
#
# COMPACT_ATOMS: atom_id res chain seq x y z
N MET A 1 17.87 -1.41 2.93
CA MET A 1 16.57 -2.10 2.95
C MET A 1 16.23 -2.45 1.52
N ASP A 2 15.81 -3.66 1.24
CA ASP A 2 15.42 -3.99 -0.11
C ASP A 2 13.97 -3.57 -0.41
N HIS A 3 13.57 -3.68 -1.68
CA HIS A 3 12.24 -3.26 -2.12
C HIS A 3 11.13 -4.01 -1.39
N THR A 4 11.33 -5.31 -1.15
CA THR A 4 10.34 -6.16 -0.48
C THR A 4 10.09 -5.71 0.95
N ASP A 5 11.14 -5.33 1.68
CA ASP A 5 11.01 -4.87 3.06
C ASP A 5 10.16 -3.61 3.16
N ALA A 6 10.39 -2.64 2.28
CA ALA A 6 9.60 -1.40 2.27
C ALA A 6 8.13 -1.67 1.90
N ILE A 7 7.91 -2.52 0.90
CA ILE A 7 6.56 -2.90 0.46
C ILE A 7 5.82 -3.65 1.56
N ASP A 8 6.48 -4.60 2.22
CA ASP A 8 5.86 -5.37 3.31
C ASP A 8 5.55 -4.48 4.52
N ALA A 9 6.38 -3.49 4.82
CA ALA A 9 6.10 -2.51 5.88
C ALA A 9 4.88 -1.66 5.53
N PHE A 10 4.74 -1.25 4.28
CA PHE A 10 3.57 -0.51 3.80
C PHE A 10 2.30 -1.35 3.94
N ILE A 11 2.33 -2.62 3.54
CA ILE A 11 1.19 -3.54 3.65
C ILE A 11 0.85 -3.78 5.12
N GLU A 12 1.84 -3.98 5.97
CA GLU A 12 1.61 -4.15 7.41
C GLU A 12 0.94 -2.90 8.01
N ALA A 13 1.36 -1.69 7.58
CA ALA A 13 0.72 -0.46 8.00
C ALA A 13 -0.76 -0.42 7.63
N ALA A 14 -1.10 -0.86 6.42
CA ALA A 14 -2.49 -0.90 5.95
C ALA A 14 -3.36 -1.82 6.83
N ASN A 15 -2.77 -2.83 7.43
CA ASN A 15 -3.46 -3.81 8.29
C ASN A 15 -3.39 -3.48 9.78
N THR A 16 -2.72 -2.40 10.16
CA THR A 16 -2.52 -2.02 11.56
C THR A 16 -3.57 -1.01 11.97
N THR A 17 -4.34 -1.33 13.02
CA THR A 17 -5.41 -0.46 13.51
C THR A 17 -4.92 0.57 14.53
N ASP A 18 -3.81 0.32 15.21
CA ASP A 18 -3.21 1.29 16.12
C ASP A 18 -2.56 2.41 15.28
N ALA A 19 -3.08 3.63 15.44
CA ALA A 19 -2.65 4.78 14.65
C ALA A 19 -1.17 5.13 14.85
N GLU A 20 -0.66 4.99 16.06
CA GLU A 20 0.74 5.30 16.37
C GLU A 20 1.69 4.30 15.71
N ARG A 21 1.38 3.01 15.83
CA ARG A 21 2.17 1.97 15.16
C ARG A 21 2.08 2.07 13.66
N ARG A 22 0.90 2.37 13.13
CA ARG A 22 0.71 2.57 11.69
C ARG A 22 1.57 3.73 11.17
N ALA A 23 1.61 4.84 11.89
CA ALA A 23 2.45 5.98 11.53
C ALA A 23 3.94 5.61 11.52
N ASP A 24 4.38 4.81 12.50
CA ASP A 24 5.76 4.34 12.57
C ASP A 24 6.12 3.46 11.37
N LEU A 25 5.21 2.54 10.99
CA LEU A 25 5.41 1.67 9.83
C LEU A 25 5.47 2.46 8.53
N LEU A 26 4.60 3.45 8.37
CA LEU A 26 4.61 4.32 7.19
C LEU A 26 5.89 5.16 7.13
N ALA A 27 6.39 5.61 8.27
CA ALA A 27 7.65 6.36 8.32
C ALA A 27 8.84 5.50 7.92
N ARG A 28 8.77 4.20 8.17
CA ARG A 28 9.83 3.25 7.76
C ARG A 28 9.73 2.89 6.28
N ALA A 29 8.53 2.83 5.73
CA ALA A 29 8.29 2.37 4.37
C ALA A 29 8.39 3.50 3.35
N LEU A 30 7.91 4.70 3.70
CA LEU A 30 7.65 5.78 2.76
C LEU A 30 8.55 6.98 3.00
N ALA A 31 8.97 7.62 1.89
CA ALA A 31 9.59 8.93 1.97
C ALA A 31 8.60 9.95 2.53
N ARG A 32 9.12 11.01 3.14
CA ARG A 32 8.30 12.04 3.78
C ARG A 32 7.33 12.69 2.80
N ASP A 33 7.76 12.90 1.56
CA ASP A 33 7.01 13.57 0.51
C ASP A 33 6.47 12.60 -0.55
N VAL A 34 6.19 11.36 -0.15
CA VAL A 34 5.68 10.32 -1.04
C VAL A 34 4.48 10.84 -1.84
N VAL A 35 4.45 10.48 -3.12
CA VAL A 35 3.30 10.74 -3.99
C VAL A 35 2.51 9.44 -4.13
N PHE A 36 1.20 9.52 -3.87
CA PHE A 36 0.33 8.36 -3.83
C PHE A 36 -0.82 8.55 -4.82
N TRP A 37 -0.85 7.72 -5.85
CA TRP A 37 -1.90 7.73 -6.86
C TRP A 37 -2.84 6.57 -6.60
N SER A 38 -4.12 6.84 -6.39
CA SER A 38 -5.13 5.82 -6.16
C SER A 38 -6.38 6.13 -6.99
N PRO A 39 -7.39 5.24 -7.01
CA PRO A 39 -8.65 5.56 -7.64
C PRO A 39 -9.33 6.82 -7.09
N LEU A 40 -8.96 7.25 -5.87
CA LEU A 40 -9.46 8.50 -5.27
C LEU A 40 -8.72 9.74 -5.76
N GLY A 41 -7.64 9.58 -6.51
CA GLY A 41 -6.83 10.67 -7.04
C GLY A 41 -5.41 10.70 -6.50
N ARG A 42 -4.73 11.81 -6.74
CA ARG A 42 -3.34 12.01 -6.34
C ARG A 42 -3.26 12.61 -4.94
N GLY A 43 -2.44 12.02 -4.08
CA GLY A 43 -2.13 12.58 -2.76
C GLY A 43 -0.64 12.79 -2.59
N GLU A 44 -0.24 13.66 -1.68
CA GLU A 44 1.14 13.88 -1.31
C GLU A 44 1.32 13.70 0.19
N GLY A 45 2.48 13.14 0.57
CA GLY A 45 2.86 12.95 1.95
C GLY A 45 2.26 11.71 2.59
N ARG A 46 2.85 11.30 3.69
CA ARG A 46 2.41 10.11 4.43
C ARG A 46 0.98 10.22 4.94
N GLY A 47 0.52 11.45 5.25
CA GLY A 47 -0.84 11.69 5.69
C GLY A 47 -1.89 11.29 4.66
N SER A 48 -1.60 11.47 3.36
CA SER A 48 -2.53 11.06 2.30
C SER A 48 -2.66 9.53 2.25
N VAL A 49 -1.58 8.81 2.49
CA VAL A 49 -1.60 7.35 2.57
C VAL A 49 -2.36 6.88 3.80
N GLU A 50 -2.16 7.54 4.94
CA GLU A 50 -2.90 7.27 6.17
C GLU A 50 -4.40 7.43 5.96
N ASP A 51 -4.82 8.52 5.32
CA ASP A 51 -6.23 8.78 5.01
C ASP A 51 -6.81 7.70 4.11
N PHE A 52 -6.06 7.28 3.08
CA PHE A 52 -6.48 6.19 2.22
C PHE A 52 -6.70 4.89 3.00
N ILE A 53 -5.77 4.55 3.87
CA ILE A 53 -5.86 3.34 4.69
C ILE A 53 -7.10 3.37 5.58
N THR A 54 -7.36 4.49 6.26
CA THR A 54 -8.50 4.60 7.15
C THR A 54 -9.83 4.58 6.42
N GLN A 55 -9.89 5.18 5.22
CA GLN A 55 -11.12 5.26 4.45
C GLN A 55 -11.41 4.00 3.63
N VAL A 56 -10.40 3.43 3.01
CA VAL A 56 -10.60 2.36 2.02
C VAL A 56 -10.39 0.97 2.63
N VAL A 57 -9.35 0.80 3.43
CA VAL A 57 -9.03 -0.52 4.00
C VAL A 57 -9.84 -0.76 5.27
N GLN A 58 -9.71 0.13 6.25
CA GLN A 58 -10.32 -0.04 7.57
C GLN A 58 -11.74 0.46 7.63
N GLY A 59 -12.11 1.43 6.79
CA GLY A 59 -13.46 1.96 6.68
C GLY A 59 -14.28 1.37 5.52
N HIS A 60 -13.89 0.20 5.01
CA HIS A 60 -14.59 -0.42 3.88
C HIS A 60 -16.06 -0.71 4.22
N PRO A 61 -17.00 -0.47 3.28
CA PRO A 61 -18.44 -0.70 3.54
C PRO A 61 -18.79 -2.12 3.96
N ALA A 62 -18.03 -3.12 3.51
CA ALA A 62 -18.23 -4.53 3.91
C ALA A 62 -17.58 -4.85 5.26
N GLY A 63 -17.11 -3.84 6.00
CA GLY A 63 -16.34 -3.99 7.23
C GLY A 63 -14.85 -3.90 6.96
N PRO A 64 -14.02 -3.81 7.99
CA PRO A 64 -12.58 -3.72 7.81
C PRO A 64 -12.07 -4.89 6.99
N CYS A 65 -11.30 -4.60 5.94
CA CYS A 65 -10.67 -5.63 5.14
C CYS A 65 -9.17 -5.68 5.42
N ARG A 66 -8.55 -6.73 4.96
CA ARG A 66 -7.13 -6.95 5.10
C ARG A 66 -6.48 -6.85 3.72
N LEU A 67 -5.38 -6.11 3.62
CA LEU A 67 -4.58 -6.05 2.41
C LEU A 67 -3.56 -7.19 2.44
N VAL A 68 -3.54 -7.99 1.39
CA VAL A 68 -2.65 -9.13 1.27
C VAL A 68 -1.86 -9.00 -0.03
N ARG A 69 -0.54 -9.19 0.04
CA ARG A 69 0.28 -9.29 -1.15
C ARG A 69 0.11 -10.69 -1.75
N THR A 70 -0.29 -10.76 -3.02
CA THR A 70 -0.65 -12.02 -3.68
C THR A 70 0.46 -12.58 -4.57
N THR A 71 1.52 -11.79 -4.82
CA THR A 71 2.65 -12.19 -5.67
C THR A 71 3.96 -11.90 -4.97
N GLY A 72 5.05 -12.38 -5.55
CA GLY A 72 6.38 -11.86 -5.24
C GLY A 72 6.49 -10.40 -5.69
N VAL A 73 7.59 -9.77 -5.35
CA VAL A 73 7.91 -8.41 -5.78
C VAL A 73 8.84 -8.49 -6.97
N ASP A 74 8.42 -7.93 -8.10
CA ASP A 74 9.24 -7.81 -9.31
C ASP A 74 9.86 -6.42 -9.32
N ALA A 75 11.18 -6.35 -9.20
CA ALA A 75 11.90 -5.09 -9.05
C ALA A 75 13.19 -5.09 -9.87
N PRO A 76 13.09 -4.85 -11.19
CA PRO A 76 14.27 -4.86 -12.08
C PRO A 76 15.24 -3.69 -11.85
N GLY A 77 14.88 -2.70 -11.07
CA GLY A 77 15.70 -1.53 -10.77
C GLY A 77 15.12 -0.76 -9.61
N GLU A 78 14.92 0.53 -9.76
CA GLU A 78 14.33 1.37 -8.71
C GLU A 78 12.80 1.27 -8.67
N TRP A 79 12.18 0.62 -9.67
CA TRP A 79 10.75 0.40 -9.72
C TRP A 79 10.42 -1.02 -9.28
N ALA A 80 9.32 -1.17 -8.57
CA ALA A 80 8.83 -2.45 -8.14
C ALA A 80 7.35 -2.57 -8.43
N ARG A 81 6.88 -3.78 -8.72
CA ARG A 81 5.45 -4.07 -8.87
C ARG A 81 5.10 -5.31 -8.08
N PHE A 82 3.87 -5.36 -7.58
CA PHE A 82 3.37 -6.51 -6.84
C PHE A 82 1.84 -6.55 -6.92
N GLY A 83 1.30 -7.76 -6.88
CA GLY A 83 -0.14 -7.97 -6.82
C GLY A 83 -0.65 -7.93 -5.39
N TRP A 84 -1.89 -7.49 -5.23
CA TRP A 84 -2.54 -7.41 -3.92
C TRP A 84 -4.02 -7.76 -4.02
N SER A 85 -4.61 -8.08 -2.86
CA SER A 85 -6.05 -8.28 -2.71
C SER A 85 -6.52 -7.69 -1.40
N TYR A 86 -7.75 -7.16 -1.41
CA TYR A 86 -8.50 -6.89 -0.18
C TYR A 86 -9.32 -8.12 0.16
N VAL A 87 -9.19 -8.59 1.39
CA VAL A 87 -9.87 -9.81 1.87
C VAL A 87 -10.73 -9.44 3.07
N ASP A 88 -11.98 -9.88 3.10
CA ASP A 88 -12.87 -9.62 4.22
C ASP A 88 -12.62 -10.57 5.40
N ALA A 89 -13.36 -10.39 6.48
CA ALA A 89 -13.20 -11.21 7.70
C ALA A 89 -13.50 -12.69 7.47
N ALA A 90 -14.28 -13.02 6.44
CA ALA A 90 -14.59 -14.41 6.07
C ALA A 90 -13.55 -15.02 5.12
N GLY A 91 -12.53 -14.27 4.73
CA GLY A 91 -11.50 -14.73 3.82
C GLY A 91 -11.86 -14.58 2.34
N ARG A 92 -12.93 -13.85 2.01
CA ARG A 92 -13.32 -13.64 0.61
C ARG A 92 -12.57 -12.46 0.02
N THR A 93 -12.12 -12.62 -1.22
CA THR A 93 -11.49 -11.53 -1.97
C THR A 93 -12.55 -10.54 -2.46
N LEU A 94 -12.41 -9.29 -2.04
CA LEU A 94 -13.33 -8.22 -2.43
C LEU A 94 -12.86 -7.49 -3.68
N LEU A 95 -11.55 -7.33 -3.82
CA LEU A 95 -10.94 -6.59 -4.92
C LEU A 95 -9.48 -7.01 -5.02
N SER A 96 -8.96 -7.05 -6.23
CA SER A 96 -7.54 -7.32 -6.48
C SER A 96 -6.98 -6.27 -7.42
N GLY A 97 -5.67 -6.13 -7.44
CA GLY A 97 -5.00 -5.19 -8.30
C GLY A 97 -3.49 -5.37 -8.29
N VAL A 98 -2.81 -4.37 -8.82
CA VAL A 98 -1.35 -4.30 -8.88
C VAL A 98 -0.92 -2.90 -8.46
N ASP A 99 0.09 -2.82 -7.62
CA ASP A 99 0.76 -1.56 -7.30
C ASP A 99 2.10 -1.49 -8.00
N VAL A 100 2.48 -0.28 -8.41
CA VAL A 100 3.82 0.04 -8.88
C VAL A 100 4.39 1.08 -7.93
N ALA A 101 5.59 0.82 -7.41
CA ALA A 101 6.25 1.69 -6.45
C ALA A 101 7.65 2.06 -6.92
N HIS A 102 8.02 3.32 -6.74
CA HIS A 102 9.39 3.76 -6.93
C HIS A 102 10.10 3.75 -5.58
N VAL A 103 11.25 3.10 -5.52
CA VAL A 103 12.06 2.98 -4.29
C VAL A 103 13.36 3.74 -4.50
N THR A 104 13.66 4.65 -3.58
CA THR A 104 14.87 5.46 -3.65
C THR A 104 16.11 4.63 -3.30
N PRO A 105 17.32 5.14 -3.61
CA PRO A 105 18.55 4.45 -3.19
C PRO A 105 18.65 4.24 -1.67
N ASP A 106 17.96 5.06 -0.87
CA ASP A 106 17.92 4.91 0.59
C ASP A 106 16.96 3.81 1.05
N GLY A 107 16.18 3.24 0.13
CA GLY A 107 15.26 2.16 0.43
C GLY A 107 13.85 2.63 0.78
N ASP A 108 13.53 3.91 0.62
CA ASP A 108 12.20 4.46 0.89
C ASP A 108 11.36 4.48 -0.38
N ILE A 109 10.08 4.22 -0.25
CA ILE A 109 9.13 4.39 -1.35
C ILE A 109 8.77 5.88 -1.44
N ASP A 110 9.00 6.50 -2.59
CA ASP A 110 8.67 7.92 -2.81
C ASP A 110 7.51 8.12 -3.78
N GLU A 111 7.08 7.08 -4.45
CA GLU A 111 5.90 7.14 -5.30
C GLU A 111 5.24 5.77 -5.38
N ILE A 112 3.91 5.75 -5.28
CA ILE A 112 3.10 4.54 -5.44
C ILE A 112 1.96 4.86 -6.40
N VAL A 113 1.72 3.94 -7.34
CA VAL A 113 0.54 3.98 -8.21
C VAL A 113 -0.26 2.71 -7.96
N VAL A 114 -1.52 2.88 -7.56
CA VAL A 114 -2.44 1.78 -7.29
C VAL A 114 -3.32 1.54 -8.51
N PHE A 115 -3.21 0.35 -9.08
CA PHE A 115 -4.08 -0.11 -10.16
C PHE A 115 -5.06 -1.11 -9.57
N ALA A 116 -6.32 -0.71 -9.46
CA ALA A 116 -7.37 -1.53 -8.86
C ALA A 116 -8.24 -2.17 -9.93
N GLY A 117 -8.60 -3.44 -9.72
CA GLY A 117 -9.44 -4.19 -10.64
C GLY A 117 -8.69 -4.76 -11.84
N GLU A 118 -9.44 -5.33 -12.75
CA GLU A 118 -8.91 -5.93 -13.98
C GLU A 118 -8.90 -4.92 -15.12
N LEU A 119 -8.00 -5.12 -16.06
CA LEU A 119 -8.02 -4.36 -17.32
C LEU A 119 -9.23 -4.80 -18.14
N ALA A 120 -10.00 -3.83 -18.59
CA ALA A 120 -11.18 -4.07 -19.40
C ALA A 120 -10.79 -4.32 -20.87
#